data_f8ce0df74662035cce65d4b9a1bd3916
#
_entry.id   f8ce0df74662035cce65d4b9a1bd3916
#
_cell.length_a   1.000
_cell.length_b   1.000
_cell.length_c   1.000
_cell.angle_alpha   90.00
_cell.angle_beta   90.00
_cell.angle_gamma   90.00
#
_symmetry.space_group_name_H-M   'P 1'
#
loop_
_entity.id
_entity.type
_entity.pdbx_description
1 polymer ?
#
loop_
_entity_poly.entity_id
_entity_poly.type
_entity_poly.pdbx_seq_one_letter_code
_entity_poly.pdbx_strand_id
1 'polypeptide(L)'
;EKQKKKRKSKQQTNKKCRFDNQITVIYKYDNDYYPNIKIFKNGNIQLTGIKDISHPEEIINDIISNIKNIYNNGIKKIFITNYNDTNPTERLMYLNFKVRMINSDFKIFTDNDKTDKFNIKRKELHNILISGKYNNKSSFQPNVYQGVKVEYFWNTDNLQKDGICRCSSNCFGKSTGTGDGHCKKITIAIFESGSILITGGVSFHQIDDVYKYICNIIQENQQNIKKRIVHELVI
;
A
#
# COMPACT_ATOMS: atom_id res chain seq x y z
N GLU A 1 24.03 -43.80 37.39
CA GLU A 1 23.58 -42.41 37.68
C GLU A 1 23.82 -41.53 36.46
N LYS A 2 22.76 -41.15 35.72
CA LYS A 2 22.84 -40.23 34.58
C LYS A 2 22.47 -38.85 35.05
N GLN A 3 23.46 -37.95 35.13
CA GLN A 3 23.24 -36.53 35.42
C GLN A 3 22.49 -35.85 34.28
N LYS A 4 21.31 -35.33 34.57
CA LYS A 4 20.51 -34.44 33.69
C LYS A 4 21.15 -33.07 33.59
N LYS A 5 21.71 -32.71 32.43
CA LYS A 5 22.17 -31.36 32.11
C LYS A 5 20.96 -30.40 32.05
N LYS A 6 20.86 -29.43 32.98
CA LYS A 6 19.92 -28.35 32.96
C LYS A 6 20.18 -27.46 31.73
N ARG A 7 19.19 -27.36 30.82
CA ARG A 7 19.20 -26.36 29.72
C ARG A 7 19.05 -24.97 30.33
N LYS A 8 20.08 -24.13 30.19
CA LYS A 8 20.02 -22.71 30.51
C LYS A 8 19.03 -22.03 29.53
N SER A 9 17.97 -21.43 30.06
CA SER A 9 17.07 -20.58 29.31
C SER A 9 17.86 -19.38 28.77
N LYS A 10 17.96 -19.24 27.45
CA LYS A 10 18.44 -18.01 26.81
C LYS A 10 17.41 -16.93 27.09
N GLN A 11 17.74 -15.97 27.95
CA GLN A 11 17.03 -14.70 28.00
C GLN A 11 17.11 -14.07 26.61
N GLN A 12 15.96 -13.99 25.92
CA GLN A 12 15.81 -13.18 24.73
C GLN A 12 15.89 -11.72 25.16
N THR A 13 17.06 -11.12 25.07
CA THR A 13 17.19 -9.67 25.06
C THR A 13 16.53 -9.17 23.79
N ASN A 14 15.36 -8.55 23.92
CA ASN A 14 14.69 -7.78 22.86
C ASN A 14 15.64 -6.65 22.43
N LYS A 15 16.57 -6.93 21.52
CA LYS A 15 17.28 -5.90 20.77
C LYS A 15 16.22 -5.21 19.92
N LYS A 16 15.69 -4.08 20.39
CA LYS A 16 14.95 -3.15 19.53
C LYS A 16 15.87 -2.84 18.35
N CYS A 17 15.50 -3.30 17.16
CA CYS A 17 16.17 -2.93 15.92
C CYS A 17 16.05 -1.40 15.80
N ARG A 18 17.08 -0.66 16.20
CA ARG A 18 17.17 0.77 15.93
C ARG A 18 17.55 0.93 14.46
N PHE A 19 16.69 1.57 13.71
CA PHE A 19 17.03 2.03 12.38
C PHE A 19 17.80 3.35 12.52
N ASP A 20 19.12 3.25 12.64
CA ASP A 20 19.99 4.42 12.88
C ASP A 20 20.07 5.38 11.68
N ASN A 21 19.46 5.03 10.54
CA ASN A 21 19.49 5.79 9.30
C ASN A 21 18.26 6.66 9.07
N GLN A 22 17.27 6.65 9.97
CA GLN A 22 16.03 7.42 9.81
C GLN A 22 15.51 7.95 11.14
N ILE A 23 14.82 9.08 11.05
CA ILE A 23 13.97 9.62 12.12
C ILE A 23 12.52 9.45 11.67
N THR A 24 11.66 9.02 12.58
CA THR A 24 10.22 8.94 12.33
C THR A 24 9.53 10.03 13.12
N VAL A 25 8.74 10.84 12.44
CA VAL A 25 7.92 11.91 13.00
C VAL A 25 6.45 11.55 12.76
N ILE A 26 5.65 11.58 13.80
CA ILE A 26 4.19 11.54 13.69
C ILE A 26 3.74 12.99 13.67
N TYR A 27 3.30 13.45 12.52
CA TYR A 27 2.91 14.84 12.30
C TYR A 27 1.42 15.01 12.62
N LYS A 28 1.09 15.94 13.50
CA LYS A 28 -0.31 16.29 13.75
C LYS A 28 -0.75 17.31 12.71
N TYR A 29 -1.47 16.86 11.69
CA TYR A 29 -2.03 17.74 10.66
C TYR A 29 -3.36 18.34 11.13
N ASP A 30 -4.24 17.51 11.71
CA ASP A 30 -5.54 17.92 12.25
C ASP A 30 -5.88 17.02 13.46
N ASN A 31 -7.05 17.22 14.07
CA ASN A 31 -7.47 16.54 15.31
C ASN A 31 -7.43 15.02 15.20
N ASP A 32 -7.85 14.45 14.07
CA ASP A 32 -7.89 13.00 13.80
C ASP A 32 -7.02 12.57 12.62
N TYR A 33 -6.05 13.40 12.23
CA TYR A 33 -5.19 13.11 11.10
C TYR A 33 -3.70 13.28 11.44
N TYR A 34 -3.01 12.15 11.48
CA TYR A 34 -1.62 12.05 11.91
C TYR A 34 -0.77 11.32 10.86
N PRO A 35 -0.36 11.96 9.75
CA PRO A 35 0.55 11.36 8.78
C PRO A 35 1.89 11.00 9.43
N ASN A 36 2.47 9.90 8.97
CA ASN A 36 3.76 9.41 9.41
C ASN A 36 4.84 9.84 8.42
N ILE A 37 5.90 10.46 8.93
CA ILE A 37 6.98 11.02 8.13
C ILE A 37 8.29 10.39 8.55
N LYS A 38 9.02 9.87 7.58
CA LYS A 38 10.36 9.33 7.78
C LYS A 38 11.36 10.22 7.08
N ILE A 39 12.30 10.74 7.85
CA ILE A 39 13.42 11.56 7.37
C ILE A 39 14.67 10.69 7.42
N PHE A 40 15.27 10.46 6.27
CA PHE A 40 16.44 9.62 6.14
C PHE A 40 17.73 10.44 6.19
N LYS A 41 18.82 9.81 6.64
CA LYS A 41 20.14 10.44 6.76
C LYS A 41 20.65 11.04 5.45
N ASN A 42 20.24 10.52 4.31
CA ASN A 42 20.60 11.03 2.97
C ASN A 42 19.71 12.18 2.49
N GLY A 43 18.86 12.75 3.35
CA GLY A 43 17.94 13.84 3.01
C GLY A 43 16.63 13.40 2.35
N ASN A 44 16.44 12.11 2.04
CA ASN A 44 15.16 11.66 1.53
C ASN A 44 14.08 11.74 2.61
N ILE A 45 12.87 12.14 2.21
CA ILE A 45 11.70 12.18 3.09
C ILE A 45 10.62 11.28 2.47
N GLN A 46 10.03 10.44 3.30
CA GLN A 46 8.90 9.59 2.93
C GLN A 46 7.70 9.94 3.81
N LEU A 47 6.59 10.28 3.17
CA LEU A 47 5.31 10.52 3.83
C LEU A 47 4.40 9.31 3.60
N THR A 48 3.69 8.89 4.63
CA THR A 48 2.70 7.82 4.58
C THR A 48 1.46 8.19 5.37
N GLY A 49 0.31 7.63 5.00
CA GLY A 49 -0.97 8.01 5.58
C GLY A 49 -1.51 9.35 5.06
N ILE A 50 -1.07 9.79 3.90
CA ILE A 50 -1.54 11.01 3.25
C ILE A 50 -2.94 10.77 2.67
N LYS A 51 -3.87 11.66 2.98
CA LYS A 51 -5.28 11.59 2.57
C LYS A 51 -5.58 12.42 1.33
N ASP A 52 -4.84 13.51 1.12
CA ASP A 52 -5.02 14.41 -0.02
C ASP A 52 -3.70 14.77 -0.68
N ILE A 53 -3.72 15.02 -1.99
CA ILE A 53 -2.53 15.31 -2.79
C ILE A 53 -1.91 16.69 -2.46
N SER A 54 -2.66 17.60 -1.88
CA SER A 54 -2.19 18.92 -1.46
C SER A 54 -1.41 18.89 -0.14
N HIS A 55 -1.77 17.98 0.77
CA HIS A 55 -1.17 17.90 2.11
C HIS A 55 0.36 17.73 2.15
N PRO A 56 0.99 16.96 1.25
CA PRO A 56 2.44 16.80 1.26
C PRO A 56 3.22 18.09 1.19
N GLU A 57 2.79 19.05 0.39
CA GLU A 57 3.49 20.31 0.23
C GLU A 57 3.45 21.14 1.52
N GLU A 58 2.30 21.24 2.15
CA GLU A 58 2.14 21.94 3.44
C GLU A 58 2.99 21.30 4.53
N ILE A 59 2.90 19.98 4.66
CA ILE A 59 3.64 19.20 5.67
C ILE A 59 5.16 19.37 5.50
N ILE A 60 5.66 19.28 4.27
CA ILE A 60 7.09 19.39 3.99
C ILE A 60 7.60 20.80 4.25
N ASN A 61 6.85 21.84 3.87
CA ASN A 61 7.22 23.22 4.13
C ASN A 61 7.29 23.52 5.63
N ASP A 62 6.34 23.01 6.42
CA ASP A 62 6.38 23.14 7.88
C ASP A 62 7.60 22.40 8.50
N ILE A 63 7.88 21.18 8.05
CA ILE A 63 9.07 20.44 8.49
C ILE A 63 10.35 21.19 8.16
N ILE A 64 10.48 21.73 6.95
CA ILE A 64 11.65 22.52 6.54
C ILE A 64 11.78 23.75 7.41
N SER A 65 10.69 24.44 7.71
CA SER A 65 10.68 25.59 8.60
C SER A 65 11.17 25.24 10.01
N ASN A 66 10.65 24.14 10.58
CA ASN A 66 11.07 23.66 11.88
C ASN A 66 12.54 23.26 11.90
N ILE A 67 13.06 22.61 10.86
CA ILE A 67 14.48 22.29 10.73
C ILE A 67 15.35 23.54 10.69
N LYS A 68 14.95 24.58 9.93
CA LYS A 68 15.64 25.87 9.89
C LYS A 68 15.67 26.53 11.26
N ASN A 69 14.55 26.52 11.99
CA ASN A 69 14.47 27.06 13.34
C ASN A 69 15.41 26.35 14.31
N ILE A 70 15.44 25.01 14.29
CA ILE A 70 16.34 24.22 15.13
C ILE A 70 17.80 24.55 14.83
N TYR A 71 18.17 24.70 13.58
CA TYR A 71 19.52 25.09 13.18
C TYR A 71 19.88 26.50 13.68
N ASN A 72 19.00 27.48 13.49
CA ASN A 72 19.22 28.86 13.88
C ASN A 72 19.30 29.03 15.41
N ASN A 73 18.61 28.18 16.17
CA ASN A 73 18.66 28.14 17.64
C ASN A 73 19.91 27.42 18.18
N GLY A 74 20.93 27.19 17.36
CA GLY A 74 22.25 26.75 17.78
C GLY A 74 22.54 25.27 17.64
N ILE A 75 21.58 24.42 17.21
CA ILE A 75 21.78 23.00 16.98
C ILE A 75 22.35 22.78 15.57
N LYS A 76 23.62 23.12 15.37
CA LYS A 76 24.30 23.12 14.06
C LYS A 76 24.56 21.73 13.47
N LYS A 77 24.51 20.66 14.28
CA LYS A 77 24.80 19.28 13.83
C LYS A 77 23.66 18.61 13.05
N ILE A 78 22.57 19.32 12.79
CA ILE A 78 21.38 18.76 12.10
C ILE A 78 21.64 18.51 10.60
N PHE A 79 22.61 19.22 10.02
CA PHE A 79 23.03 19.05 8.63
C PHE A 79 24.46 18.58 8.51
N ILE A 80 24.72 17.76 7.49
CA ILE A 80 26.06 17.57 6.95
C ILE A 80 26.24 18.63 5.88
N THR A 81 26.79 19.77 6.24
CA THR A 81 27.11 20.84 5.28
C THR A 81 28.56 20.71 4.84
N ASN A 82 28.85 21.10 3.59
CA ASN A 82 30.21 21.30 3.17
C ASN A 82 30.82 22.43 4.05
N TYR A 83 32.08 22.26 4.46
CA TYR A 83 32.78 23.13 5.43
C TYR A 83 32.77 24.64 5.08
N ASN A 84 32.44 24.97 3.81
CA ASN A 84 32.40 26.34 3.28
C ASN A 84 30.98 26.91 3.14
N ASP A 85 29.94 26.23 3.63
CA ASP A 85 28.56 26.71 3.46
C ASP A 85 28.22 27.69 4.57
N THR A 86 28.24 28.99 4.27
CA THR A 86 27.98 30.08 5.23
C THR A 86 26.52 30.16 5.64
N ASN A 87 25.59 29.66 4.79
CA ASN A 87 24.15 29.75 5.03
C ASN A 87 23.39 28.52 4.55
N PRO A 88 23.56 27.34 5.18
CA PRO A 88 22.98 26.08 4.70
C PRO A 88 21.45 26.07 4.77
N THR A 89 20.84 26.91 5.63
CA THR A 89 19.37 26.96 5.79
C THR A 89 18.66 27.69 4.66
N GLU A 90 19.31 28.64 3.98
CA GLU A 90 18.69 29.36 2.86
C GLU A 90 18.42 28.46 1.68
N ARG A 91 19.28 27.47 1.46
CA ARG A 91 19.16 26.50 0.35
C ARG A 91 18.28 25.30 0.67
N LEU A 92 17.81 25.19 1.92
CA LEU A 92 16.99 24.06 2.31
C LEU A 92 15.59 24.17 1.69
N MET A 93 15.34 23.34 0.69
CA MET A 93 14.05 23.19 0.01
C MET A 93 13.83 21.72 -0.36
N TYR A 94 12.58 21.32 -0.58
CA TYR A 94 12.31 20.00 -1.13
C TYR A 94 12.41 20.02 -2.66
N LEU A 95 12.82 18.87 -3.23
CA LEU A 95 12.93 18.65 -4.66
C LEU A 95 12.25 17.33 -5.03
N ASN A 96 11.73 17.24 -6.26
CA ASN A 96 11.29 15.99 -6.85
C ASN A 96 10.20 15.24 -6.04
N PHE A 97 9.13 15.92 -5.63
CA PHE A 97 7.99 15.25 -5.05
C PHE A 97 7.42 14.20 -6.02
N LYS A 98 7.19 12.99 -5.52
CA LYS A 98 6.66 11.89 -6.31
C LYS A 98 5.74 10.99 -5.50
N VAL A 99 4.53 10.78 -6.00
CA VAL A 99 3.64 9.73 -5.48
C VAL A 99 4.25 8.36 -5.81
N ARG A 100 4.52 7.57 -4.79
CA ARG A 100 5.10 6.22 -4.93
C ARG A 100 4.06 5.13 -5.00
N MET A 101 2.98 5.32 -4.25
CA MET A 101 1.91 4.32 -4.16
C MET A 101 0.64 4.98 -3.62
N ILE A 102 -0.48 4.63 -4.26
CA ILE A 102 -1.82 4.90 -3.76
C ILE A 102 -2.41 3.57 -3.31
N ASN A 103 -2.96 3.56 -2.11
CA ASN A 103 -3.76 2.46 -1.58
C ASN A 103 -5.22 2.93 -1.50
N SER A 104 -6.12 2.05 -1.88
CA SER A 104 -7.56 2.25 -1.76
C SER A 104 -8.19 1.01 -1.18
N ASP A 105 -9.19 1.17 -0.33
CA ASP A 105 -9.99 0.09 0.20
C ASP A 105 -11.47 0.41 0.12
N PHE A 106 -12.28 -0.63 -0.06
CA PHE A 106 -13.73 -0.52 -0.05
C PHE A 106 -14.35 -1.84 0.39
N LYS A 107 -15.64 -1.81 0.66
CA LYS A 107 -16.40 -2.97 1.07
C LYS A 107 -17.65 -3.14 0.23
N ILE A 108 -17.98 -4.38 -0.08
CA ILE A 108 -19.17 -4.73 -0.84
C ILE A 108 -20.31 -5.04 0.11
N PHE A 109 -21.47 -4.55 -0.24
CA PHE A 109 -22.75 -4.83 0.41
C PHE A 109 -23.75 -5.33 -0.63
N THR A 110 -24.79 -6.02 -0.21
CA THR A 110 -25.84 -6.52 -1.09
C THR A 110 -26.98 -5.52 -1.25
N ASP A 111 -27.06 -4.55 -0.35
CA ASP A 111 -28.09 -3.51 -0.29
C ASP A 111 -27.47 -2.10 -0.24
N ASN A 112 -28.25 -1.11 -0.63
CA ASN A 112 -27.84 0.28 -0.61
C ASN A 112 -27.71 0.83 0.82
N ASP A 113 -28.43 0.27 1.76
CA ASP A 113 -28.41 0.69 3.17
C ASP A 113 -27.21 0.15 3.94
N LYS A 114 -26.37 -0.67 3.29
CA LYS A 114 -25.16 -1.29 3.84
C LYS A 114 -25.43 -2.16 5.09
N THR A 115 -26.60 -2.72 5.18
CA THR A 115 -27.04 -3.58 6.30
C THR A 115 -26.66 -5.04 6.06
N ASP A 116 -26.83 -5.53 4.83
CA ASP A 116 -26.49 -6.92 4.47
C ASP A 116 -25.07 -7.03 3.92
N LYS A 117 -24.23 -7.79 4.63
CA LYS A 117 -22.81 -7.99 4.27
C LYS A 117 -22.69 -8.99 3.14
N PHE A 118 -21.92 -8.65 2.12
CA PHE A 118 -21.57 -9.55 1.05
C PHE A 118 -20.34 -10.39 1.43
N ASN A 119 -20.57 -11.59 1.95
CA ASN A 119 -19.47 -12.52 2.22
C ASN A 119 -19.12 -13.32 0.97
N ILE A 120 -17.80 -13.47 0.71
CA ILE A 120 -17.27 -14.03 -0.54
C ILE A 120 -16.76 -15.46 -0.31
N LYS A 121 -17.18 -16.39 -1.18
CA LYS A 121 -16.57 -17.72 -1.33
C LYS A 121 -15.23 -17.56 -2.06
N ARG A 122 -14.16 -17.35 -1.31
CA ARG A 122 -12.83 -17.00 -1.85
C ARG A 122 -12.27 -18.03 -2.81
N LYS A 123 -12.46 -19.31 -2.55
CA LYS A 123 -12.01 -20.39 -3.43
C LYS A 123 -12.70 -20.35 -4.80
N GLU A 124 -14.02 -20.14 -4.80
CA GLU A 124 -14.79 -20.03 -6.03
C GLU A 124 -14.38 -18.79 -6.82
N LEU A 125 -14.20 -17.65 -6.15
CA LEU A 125 -13.71 -16.44 -6.80
C LEU A 125 -12.32 -16.65 -7.42
N HIS A 126 -11.40 -17.33 -6.69
CA HIS A 126 -10.09 -17.65 -7.24
C HIS A 126 -10.18 -18.51 -8.50
N ASN A 127 -11.02 -19.55 -8.49
CA ASN A 127 -11.23 -20.42 -9.65
C ASN A 127 -11.79 -19.65 -10.85
N ILE A 128 -12.71 -18.74 -10.63
CA ILE A 128 -13.26 -17.87 -11.67
C ILE A 128 -12.16 -16.98 -12.26
N LEU A 129 -11.36 -16.33 -11.41
CA LEU A 129 -10.32 -15.40 -11.84
C LEU A 129 -9.23 -16.06 -12.71
N ILE A 130 -8.86 -17.31 -12.42
CA ILE A 130 -7.89 -18.07 -13.21
C ILE A 130 -8.50 -18.78 -14.42
N SER A 131 -9.84 -18.84 -14.53
CA SER A 131 -10.52 -19.45 -15.66
C SER A 131 -10.22 -18.76 -16.97
N GLY A 132 -10.43 -19.45 -18.10
CA GLY A 132 -10.16 -18.92 -19.44
C GLY A 132 -10.91 -17.63 -19.78
N LYS A 133 -12.04 -17.34 -19.11
CA LYS A 133 -12.79 -16.10 -19.31
C LYS A 133 -11.99 -14.86 -18.86
N TYR A 134 -11.32 -14.92 -17.70
CA TYR A 134 -10.57 -13.79 -17.13
C TYR A 134 -9.07 -13.98 -17.24
N ASN A 135 -8.59 -15.22 -17.09
CA ASN A 135 -7.18 -15.60 -17.22
C ASN A 135 -6.22 -14.71 -16.42
N ASN A 136 -6.63 -14.30 -15.24
CA ASN A 136 -5.83 -13.44 -14.38
C ASN A 136 -4.79 -14.22 -13.60
N LYS A 137 -3.69 -13.58 -13.30
CA LYS A 137 -2.73 -14.09 -12.35
C LYS A 137 -3.25 -13.90 -10.93
N SER A 138 -3.83 -14.96 -10.37
CA SER A 138 -4.42 -14.97 -9.03
C SER A 138 -3.75 -16.00 -8.13
N SER A 139 -3.73 -15.74 -6.82
CA SER A 139 -3.25 -16.67 -5.80
C SER A 139 -4.17 -16.66 -4.57
N PHE A 140 -4.42 -17.87 -4.06
CA PHE A 140 -5.20 -18.07 -2.84
C PHE A 140 -4.55 -19.14 -1.96
N GLN A 141 -3.91 -18.73 -0.88
CA GLN A 141 -3.24 -19.58 0.10
C GLN A 141 -3.65 -19.15 1.50
N PRO A 142 -4.82 -19.59 2.01
CA PRO A 142 -5.42 -19.06 3.25
C PRO A 142 -4.53 -19.24 4.49
N ASN A 143 -3.64 -20.23 4.51
CA ASN A 143 -2.68 -20.44 5.60
C ASN A 143 -1.56 -19.39 5.66
N VAL A 144 -1.29 -18.72 4.54
CA VAL A 144 -0.26 -17.67 4.41
C VAL A 144 -0.87 -16.30 4.39
N TYR A 145 -1.96 -16.13 3.61
CA TYR A 145 -2.66 -14.87 3.45
C TYR A 145 -4.15 -15.09 3.23
N GLN A 146 -4.97 -14.45 4.04
CA GLN A 146 -6.42 -14.67 4.07
C GLN A 146 -7.18 -14.16 2.84
N GLY A 147 -6.61 -13.22 2.08
CA GLY A 147 -7.24 -12.66 0.88
C GLY A 147 -6.90 -13.44 -0.38
N VAL A 148 -7.82 -13.44 -1.36
CA VAL A 148 -7.50 -13.77 -2.75
C VAL A 148 -6.72 -12.61 -3.32
N LYS A 149 -5.49 -12.86 -3.79
CA LYS A 149 -4.65 -11.84 -4.45
C LYS A 149 -4.79 -11.96 -5.96
N VAL A 150 -4.96 -10.83 -6.63
CA VAL A 150 -4.94 -10.71 -8.08
C VAL A 150 -3.85 -9.73 -8.48
N GLU A 151 -3.00 -10.10 -9.41
CA GLU A 151 -2.05 -9.20 -10.04
C GLU A 151 -2.67 -8.60 -11.30
N TYR A 152 -2.97 -7.31 -11.26
CA TYR A 152 -3.50 -6.55 -12.38
C TYR A 152 -2.35 -5.77 -13.04
N PHE A 153 -2.08 -6.04 -14.32
CA PHE A 153 -1.05 -5.34 -15.08
C PHE A 153 -1.68 -4.20 -15.87
N TRP A 154 -1.59 -3.00 -15.31
CA TRP A 154 -2.12 -1.80 -15.93
C TRP A 154 -1.15 -1.25 -16.97
N ASN A 155 -1.67 -0.92 -18.17
CA ASN A 155 -0.93 -0.26 -19.23
C ASN A 155 -1.88 0.62 -20.05
N THR A 156 -1.41 1.83 -20.44
CA THR A 156 -2.18 2.75 -21.28
C THR A 156 -2.56 2.11 -22.63
N ASP A 157 -1.67 1.29 -23.18
CA ASP A 157 -1.82 0.67 -24.49
C ASP A 157 -2.77 -0.54 -24.45
N ASN A 158 -3.12 -1.03 -23.27
CA ASN A 158 -4.09 -2.10 -23.11
C ASN A 158 -5.52 -1.54 -23.05
N LEU A 159 -6.17 -1.47 -24.22
CA LEU A 159 -7.53 -0.97 -24.36
C LEU A 159 -8.57 -1.85 -23.66
N GLN A 160 -8.31 -3.14 -23.47
CA GLN A 160 -9.26 -4.08 -22.87
C GLN A 160 -9.42 -3.90 -21.36
N LYS A 161 -8.43 -3.26 -20.70
CA LYS A 161 -8.44 -3.00 -19.25
C LYS A 161 -8.76 -4.24 -18.39
N ASP A 162 -8.30 -5.40 -18.82
CA ASP A 162 -8.57 -6.72 -18.20
C ASP A 162 -7.47 -7.19 -17.26
N GLY A 163 -6.44 -6.38 -17.05
CA GLY A 163 -5.36 -6.67 -16.13
C GLY A 163 -4.31 -7.68 -16.63
N ILE A 164 -4.41 -8.10 -17.90
CA ILE A 164 -3.48 -9.03 -18.50
C ILE A 164 -2.33 -8.26 -19.17
N CYS A 165 -1.09 -8.66 -18.88
CA CYS A 165 0.07 -8.12 -19.56
C CYS A 165 0.13 -8.66 -21.00
N ARG A 166 0.16 -7.75 -21.99
CA ARG A 166 0.27 -8.07 -23.42
C ARG A 166 1.56 -7.53 -24.04
N CYS A 167 2.57 -7.30 -23.21
CA CYS A 167 3.86 -6.83 -23.69
C CYS A 167 4.57 -7.92 -24.50
N SER A 168 5.19 -7.52 -25.60
CA SER A 168 6.05 -8.38 -26.41
C SER A 168 7.45 -8.49 -25.81
N SER A 169 7.89 -7.48 -25.09
CA SER A 169 9.15 -7.48 -24.34
C SER A 169 8.95 -7.95 -22.88
N ASN A 170 10.07 -8.31 -22.21
CA ASN A 170 10.03 -8.73 -20.81
C ASN A 170 9.42 -7.66 -19.91
N CYS A 171 8.29 -7.98 -19.29
CA CYS A 171 7.55 -7.07 -18.43
C CYS A 171 7.43 -7.61 -16.99
N PHE A 172 7.98 -6.89 -16.04
CA PHE A 172 7.93 -7.26 -14.61
C PHE A 172 6.87 -6.48 -13.82
N GLY A 173 6.10 -5.59 -14.47
CA GLY A 173 5.09 -4.79 -13.82
C GLY A 173 5.63 -3.74 -12.83
N LYS A 174 6.90 -3.34 -12.94
CA LYS A 174 7.56 -2.40 -12.01
C LYS A 174 7.65 -0.97 -12.55
N SER A 175 7.12 -0.73 -13.73
CA SER A 175 7.18 0.55 -14.40
C SER A 175 5.95 1.43 -14.11
N THR A 176 5.71 2.45 -14.92
CA THR A 176 4.64 3.44 -14.73
C THR A 176 3.34 3.08 -15.45
N GLY A 177 3.39 2.14 -16.38
CA GLY A 177 2.21 1.69 -17.14
C GLY A 177 2.07 2.31 -18.53
N THR A 178 3.17 2.73 -19.16
CA THR A 178 3.15 3.33 -20.50
C THR A 178 4.10 2.61 -21.43
N GLY A 179 3.58 2.07 -22.53
CA GLY A 179 4.37 1.40 -23.56
C GLY A 179 4.67 -0.08 -23.30
N ASP A 180 5.26 -0.73 -24.33
CA ASP A 180 5.62 -2.14 -24.28
C ASP A 180 6.71 -2.42 -23.23
N GLY A 181 6.57 -3.50 -22.45
CA GLY A 181 7.48 -3.84 -21.36
C GLY A 181 7.29 -3.03 -20.07
N HIS A 182 6.42 -2.01 -20.06
CA HIS A 182 6.35 -1.03 -19.00
C HIS A 182 5.05 -1.05 -18.19
N CYS A 183 4.37 -2.18 -18.07
CA CYS A 183 3.18 -2.29 -17.22
C CYS A 183 3.44 -1.85 -15.78
N LYS A 184 2.41 -1.29 -15.16
CA LYS A 184 2.32 -1.10 -13.72
C LYS A 184 1.53 -2.25 -13.10
N LYS A 185 2.18 -3.04 -12.26
CA LYS A 185 1.48 -4.07 -11.49
C LYS A 185 0.78 -3.46 -10.30
N ILE A 186 -0.53 -3.68 -10.22
CA ILE A 186 -1.40 -3.29 -9.13
C ILE A 186 -1.95 -4.58 -8.51
N THR A 187 -1.98 -4.65 -7.20
CA THR A 187 -2.46 -5.82 -6.49
C THR A 187 -3.85 -5.55 -5.93
N ILE A 188 -4.78 -6.47 -6.21
CA ILE A 188 -6.10 -6.49 -5.61
C ILE A 188 -6.11 -7.61 -4.57
N ALA A 189 -6.52 -7.33 -3.36
CA ALA A 189 -6.70 -8.35 -2.31
C ALA A 189 -8.16 -8.36 -1.87
N ILE A 190 -8.82 -9.52 -1.99
CA ILE A 190 -10.24 -9.69 -1.76
C ILE A 190 -10.43 -10.63 -0.58
N PHE A 191 -11.14 -10.15 0.44
CA PHE A 191 -11.35 -10.88 1.69
C PHE A 191 -12.76 -11.48 1.77
N GLU A 192 -12.92 -12.51 2.58
CA GLU A 192 -14.21 -13.16 2.80
C GLU A 192 -15.29 -12.19 3.26
N SER A 193 -14.93 -11.20 4.07
CA SER A 193 -15.83 -10.17 4.60
C SER A 193 -16.38 -9.19 3.55
N GLY A 194 -16.04 -9.36 2.26
CA GLY A 194 -16.36 -8.40 1.20
C GLY A 194 -15.47 -7.16 1.18
N SER A 195 -14.47 -7.08 2.06
CA SER A 195 -13.47 -6.01 2.01
C SER A 195 -12.49 -6.26 0.87
N ILE A 196 -12.15 -5.21 0.13
CA ILE A 196 -11.23 -5.24 -1.01
C ILE A 196 -10.19 -4.16 -0.84
N LEU A 197 -8.92 -4.50 -1.05
CA LEU A 197 -7.80 -3.57 -1.07
C LEU A 197 -7.23 -3.51 -2.48
N ILE A 198 -6.97 -2.31 -2.98
CA ILE A 198 -6.25 -2.06 -4.23
C ILE A 198 -4.96 -1.32 -3.87
N THR A 199 -3.81 -1.91 -4.18
CA THR A 199 -2.51 -1.37 -3.79
C THR A 199 -1.52 -1.36 -4.94
N GLY A 200 -0.65 -0.35 -4.98
CA GLY A 200 0.44 -0.30 -5.94
C GLY A 200 0.24 0.65 -7.11
N GLY A 201 -0.94 1.27 -7.28
CA GLY A 201 -1.14 2.33 -8.26
C GLY A 201 -0.34 3.59 -7.92
N VAL A 202 -0.08 4.43 -8.89
CA VAL A 202 0.61 5.72 -8.72
C VAL A 202 -0.23 6.91 -9.18
N SER A 203 -1.43 6.64 -9.73
CA SER A 203 -2.42 7.64 -10.10
C SER A 203 -3.83 7.17 -9.76
N PHE A 204 -4.74 8.10 -9.55
CA PHE A 204 -6.15 7.79 -9.30
C PHE A 204 -6.80 7.10 -10.51
N HIS A 205 -6.41 7.45 -11.73
CA HIS A 205 -6.89 6.80 -12.94
C HIS A 205 -6.58 5.27 -12.93
N GLN A 206 -5.37 4.90 -12.50
CA GLN A 206 -5.00 3.48 -12.37
C GLN A 206 -5.87 2.76 -11.33
N ILE A 207 -6.14 3.41 -10.20
CA ILE A 207 -6.98 2.84 -9.14
C ILE A 207 -8.44 2.69 -9.62
N ASP A 208 -8.96 3.69 -10.34
CA ASP A 208 -10.33 3.69 -10.87
C ASP A 208 -10.55 2.57 -11.91
N ASP A 209 -9.61 2.39 -12.86
CA ASP A 209 -9.66 1.29 -13.83
C ASP A 209 -9.72 -0.07 -13.12
N VAL A 210 -8.87 -0.27 -12.10
CA VAL A 210 -8.82 -1.52 -11.32
C VAL A 210 -10.08 -1.71 -10.49
N TYR A 211 -10.60 -0.64 -9.90
CA TYR A 211 -11.84 -0.65 -9.13
C TYR A 211 -13.01 -1.10 -10.01
N LYS A 212 -13.20 -0.46 -11.17
CA LYS A 212 -14.23 -0.82 -12.13
C LYS A 212 -14.11 -2.27 -12.57
N TYR A 213 -12.90 -2.70 -12.86
CA TYR A 213 -12.61 -4.06 -13.29
C TYR A 213 -13.06 -5.10 -12.25
N ILE A 214 -12.64 -4.96 -10.99
CA ILE A 214 -12.97 -5.96 -9.96
C ILE A 214 -14.46 -5.91 -9.58
N CYS A 215 -15.08 -4.74 -9.58
CA CYS A 215 -16.52 -4.59 -9.34
C CYS A 215 -17.34 -5.32 -10.40
N ASN A 216 -16.98 -5.21 -11.68
CA ASN A 216 -17.65 -5.91 -12.78
C ASN A 216 -17.53 -7.43 -12.61
N ILE A 217 -16.34 -7.97 -12.29
CA ILE A 217 -16.19 -9.42 -12.07
C ILE A 217 -17.08 -9.90 -10.93
N ILE A 218 -17.14 -9.17 -9.83
CA ILE A 218 -17.94 -9.55 -8.68
C ILE A 218 -19.42 -9.49 -9.01
N GLN A 219 -19.85 -8.46 -9.71
CA GLN A 219 -21.24 -8.29 -10.14
C GLN A 219 -21.70 -9.41 -11.09
N GLU A 220 -20.88 -9.74 -12.09
CA GLU A 220 -21.19 -10.82 -13.05
C GLU A 220 -21.27 -12.20 -12.39
N ASN A 221 -20.52 -12.41 -11.33
CA ASN A 221 -20.40 -13.73 -10.68
C ASN A 221 -21.01 -13.78 -9.28
N GLN A 222 -21.79 -12.77 -8.87
CA GLN A 222 -22.29 -12.63 -7.51
C GLN A 222 -23.04 -13.87 -6.98
N GLN A 223 -23.82 -14.54 -7.81
CA GLN A 223 -24.61 -15.73 -7.42
C GLN A 223 -23.70 -16.91 -7.05
N ASN A 224 -22.57 -17.06 -7.74
CA ASN A 224 -21.63 -18.14 -7.52
C ASN A 224 -20.73 -17.89 -6.32
N ILE A 225 -20.34 -16.63 -6.12
CA ILE A 225 -19.35 -16.25 -5.10
C ILE A 225 -19.96 -15.77 -3.78
N LYS A 226 -21.26 -15.42 -3.75
CA LYS A 226 -21.91 -15.00 -2.49
C LYS A 226 -22.01 -16.20 -1.55
N LYS A 227 -21.43 -16.04 -0.34
CA LYS A 227 -21.56 -17.01 0.73
C LYS A 227 -22.87 -16.75 1.48
N ARG A 228 -23.77 -17.74 1.52
CA ARG A 228 -24.98 -17.66 2.33
C ARG A 228 -24.59 -17.77 3.80
N ILE A 229 -25.03 -16.84 4.63
CA ILE A 229 -24.94 -16.95 6.06
C ILE A 229 -26.19 -17.72 6.50
N VAL A 230 -26.01 -18.97 6.92
CA VAL A 230 -27.07 -19.71 7.59
C VAL A 230 -27.04 -19.25 9.05
N HIS A 231 -28.02 -18.45 9.46
CA HIS A 231 -28.26 -18.22 10.88
C HIS A 231 -28.84 -19.52 11.43
N GLU A 232 -28.09 -20.30 12.18
CA GLU A 232 -28.66 -21.36 13.01
C GLU A 232 -29.57 -20.66 14.02
N LEU A 233 -30.86 -20.90 13.87
CA LEU A 233 -31.82 -20.60 14.92
C LEU A 233 -31.47 -21.53 16.09
N VAL A 234 -30.83 -21.00 17.11
CA VAL A 234 -30.73 -21.66 18.41
C VAL A 234 -32.13 -21.66 18.97
N ILE A 235 -32.82 -22.81 18.91
CA ILE A 235 -34.09 -23.12 19.54
C ILE A 235 -33.85 -23.48 20.98
#